data_2b98bded3c587dbe7bcb46d54363d17e
#
_entry.id   2b98bded3c587dbe7bcb46d54363d17e
#
_cell.length_a   1.000
_cell.length_b   1.000
_cell.length_c   1.000
_cell.angle_alpha   90.00
_cell.angle_beta   90.00
_cell.angle_gamma   90.00
#
_symmetry.space_group_name_H-M   'P 1'
#
loop_
_entity.id
_entity.type
_entity.pdbx_description
1 polymer ?
#
loop_
_entity_poly.entity_id
_entity_poly.type
_entity_poly.pdbx_seq_one_letter_code
_entity_poly.pdbx_strand_id
1 'polypeptide(L)'
;DGQRLAVTLNSATSPSDVHVIELADARLVQWTASEVGGLDVSRFRAPTLVRYETFDQVDGKPRTIPAFYYRPAGDGPFPVVINIHGGPEAQSLPSFNPTVQFMLDELKVAVLVPNVRGSAGYGKDYLQLDNGMLREDSVKDIGALLDWIAKQPELDANRVGVSGGSYGGYMVLASMTHYNERIRAGIDVVGISDFGTFLANTESYRRDLRRAEYGDERKPEIAQLFERISPLNNADRITAPLFVAQGKNDPRVPYTEAEQIVKAVRGNGQPVWYLLFTDEGHGFSNEQARLRFYRRLEAFLDHRATGDEAEFGRHSAHHR
;
A
#
# COMPACT_ATOMS: atom_id res chain seq x y z
N ASP A 1 38.43 16.93 -2.69
CA ASP A 1 39.85 16.72 -2.37
C ASP A 1 40.32 15.29 -2.67
N GLY A 2 39.38 14.39 -3.04
CA GLY A 2 39.69 12.99 -3.35
C GLY A 2 40.02 12.13 -2.12
N GLN A 3 39.81 12.62 -0.91
CA GLN A 3 40.09 11.90 0.36
C GLN A 3 38.80 11.49 1.07
N ARG A 4 37.66 11.96 0.62
CA ARG A 4 36.33 11.76 1.23
C ARG A 4 35.28 11.40 0.20
N LEU A 5 34.36 10.52 0.60
CA LEU A 5 33.16 10.20 -0.15
C LEU A 5 31.93 10.56 0.68
N ALA A 6 31.11 11.48 0.18
CA ALA A 6 29.81 11.77 0.79
C ALA A 6 28.75 10.84 0.22
N VAL A 7 27.96 10.23 1.09
CA VAL A 7 26.86 9.31 0.75
C VAL A 7 25.62 9.65 1.56
N THR A 8 24.46 9.48 0.97
CA THR A 8 23.19 9.54 1.70
C THR A 8 22.82 8.12 2.11
N LEU A 9 22.65 7.89 3.40
CA LEU A 9 22.25 6.60 3.97
C LEU A 9 20.93 6.72 4.71
N ASN A 10 20.11 5.69 4.62
CA ASN A 10 18.95 5.49 5.46
C ASN A 10 18.83 4.02 5.86
N SER A 11 17.99 3.75 6.84
CA SER A 11 17.59 2.40 7.24
C SER A 11 16.13 2.43 7.69
N ALA A 12 15.59 1.30 8.07
CA ALA A 12 14.22 1.27 8.64
C ALA A 12 14.07 2.09 9.94
N THR A 13 15.17 2.35 10.64
CA THR A 13 15.20 3.05 11.93
C THR A 13 15.91 4.40 11.89
N SER A 14 16.36 4.84 10.72
CA SER A 14 17.07 6.11 10.56
C SER A 14 16.65 6.80 9.28
N PRO A 15 16.22 8.07 9.33
CA PRO A 15 15.93 8.85 8.13
C PRO A 15 17.16 8.99 7.23
N SER A 16 16.96 9.52 6.03
CA SER A 16 18.03 9.78 5.09
C SER A 16 18.93 10.91 5.58
N ASP A 17 20.16 10.62 5.93
CA ASP A 17 21.16 11.58 6.36
C ASP A 17 22.44 11.48 5.52
N VAL A 18 23.15 12.60 5.41
CA VAL A 18 24.47 12.64 4.77
C VAL A 18 25.52 12.10 5.74
N HIS A 19 26.27 11.14 5.25
CA HIS A 19 27.43 10.57 5.89
C HIS A 19 28.65 10.77 5.03
N VAL A 20 29.82 10.88 5.65
CA VAL A 20 31.10 11.00 4.97
C VAL A 20 32.00 9.83 5.35
N ILE A 21 32.53 9.17 4.34
CA ILE A 21 33.52 8.12 4.49
C ILE A 21 34.90 8.77 4.29
N GLU A 22 35.76 8.73 5.31
CA GLU A 22 37.18 9.06 5.21
C GLU A 22 37.89 7.90 4.50
N LEU A 23 38.43 8.15 3.30
CA LEU A 23 38.98 7.05 2.47
C LEU A 23 40.27 6.44 3.03
N ALA A 24 40.97 7.16 3.90
CA ALA A 24 42.25 6.69 4.50
C ALA A 24 42.06 5.52 5.47
N ASP A 25 40.95 5.51 6.23
CA ASP A 25 40.65 4.54 7.30
C ASP A 25 39.25 3.94 7.21
N ALA A 26 38.50 4.27 6.14
CA ALA A 26 37.10 3.87 5.92
C ALA A 26 36.15 4.26 7.07
N ARG A 27 36.50 5.30 7.85
CA ARG A 27 35.67 5.78 8.95
C ARG A 27 34.46 6.50 8.44
N LEU A 28 33.26 6.09 8.89
CA LEU A 28 31.98 6.72 8.58
C LEU A 28 31.65 7.77 9.64
N VAL A 29 31.35 9.00 9.19
CA VAL A 29 30.97 10.13 10.04
C VAL A 29 29.63 10.67 9.56
N GLN A 30 28.64 10.74 10.43
CA GLN A 30 27.35 11.38 10.14
C GLN A 30 27.51 12.90 10.15
N TRP A 31 27.07 13.56 9.07
CA TRP A 31 27.17 15.01 8.92
C TRP A 31 25.85 15.74 9.12
N THR A 32 24.73 15.11 8.83
CA THR A 32 23.39 15.69 9.05
C THR A 32 22.58 14.80 9.97
N ALA A 33 21.61 15.40 10.66
CA ALA A 33 20.65 14.71 11.52
C ALA A 33 19.26 15.23 11.20
N SER A 34 18.47 14.40 10.48
CA SER A 34 17.12 14.74 10.06
C SER A 34 16.15 14.72 11.24
N GLU A 35 15.22 15.64 11.22
CA GLU A 35 14.10 15.73 12.16
C GLU A 35 13.17 14.51 12.00
N VAL A 36 12.72 13.95 13.12
CA VAL A 36 11.81 12.80 13.18
C VAL A 36 10.43 13.12 13.75
N GLY A 37 10.08 14.41 13.84
CA GLY A 37 8.76 14.84 14.28
C GLY A 37 8.46 14.61 15.76
N GLY A 38 9.50 14.57 16.61
CA GLY A 38 9.35 14.34 18.06
C GLY A 38 9.13 12.87 18.44
N LEU A 39 9.20 11.94 17.49
CA LEU A 39 9.17 10.50 17.79
C LEU A 39 10.45 10.08 18.56
N ASP A 40 10.31 9.12 19.47
CA ASP A 40 11.45 8.56 20.20
C ASP A 40 12.20 7.55 19.34
N VAL A 41 13.36 7.96 18.82
CA VAL A 41 14.21 7.12 17.95
C VAL A 41 14.68 5.82 18.61
N SER A 42 14.75 5.77 19.94
CA SER A 42 15.14 4.58 20.68
C SER A 42 14.08 3.46 20.60
N ARG A 43 12.87 3.82 20.24
CA ARG A 43 11.72 2.90 20.09
C ARG A 43 11.53 2.41 18.65
N PHE A 44 12.26 2.97 17.69
CA PHE A 44 12.16 2.55 16.28
C PHE A 44 12.57 1.10 16.08
N ARG A 45 11.86 0.41 15.22
CA ARG A 45 12.03 -1.01 14.96
C ARG A 45 12.33 -1.31 13.51
N ALA A 46 13.36 -2.11 13.31
CA ALA A 46 13.69 -2.68 12.01
C ALA A 46 12.76 -3.87 11.71
N PRO A 47 12.43 -4.12 10.43
CA PRO A 47 11.64 -5.28 10.06
C PRO A 47 12.49 -6.55 10.04
N THR A 48 11.81 -7.69 10.15
CA THR A 48 12.35 -8.98 9.75
C THR A 48 11.92 -9.28 8.31
N LEU A 49 12.84 -9.74 7.46
CA LEU A 49 12.48 -10.28 6.16
C LEU A 49 11.89 -11.68 6.34
N VAL A 50 10.61 -11.83 6.06
CA VAL A 50 9.91 -13.11 6.04
C VAL A 50 9.65 -13.56 4.61
N ARG A 51 9.44 -14.87 4.42
CA ARG A 51 9.00 -15.45 3.16
C ARG A 51 7.82 -16.36 3.46
N TYR A 52 6.74 -16.20 2.70
CA TYR A 52 5.55 -17.05 2.82
C TYR A 52 5.28 -17.78 1.52
N GLU A 53 4.80 -19.00 1.63
CA GLU A 53 4.42 -19.81 0.48
C GLU A 53 3.14 -19.28 -0.16
N THR A 54 3.06 -19.34 -1.49
CA THR A 54 1.90 -18.92 -2.26
C THR A 54 1.34 -20.09 -3.08
N PHE A 55 0.36 -19.85 -3.92
CA PHE A 55 -0.51 -20.86 -4.55
C PHE A 55 0.16 -21.72 -5.62
N ASP A 56 1.26 -21.27 -6.20
CA ASP A 56 1.96 -21.97 -7.30
C ASP A 56 3.32 -22.50 -6.88
N GLN A 57 3.96 -23.21 -7.81
CA GLN A 57 5.26 -23.84 -7.59
C GLN A 57 6.30 -23.32 -8.58
N VAL A 58 7.55 -23.38 -8.16
CA VAL A 58 8.75 -23.18 -8.97
C VAL A 58 9.74 -24.30 -8.65
N ASP A 59 10.22 -24.99 -9.70
CA ASP A 59 11.14 -26.14 -9.58
C ASP A 59 10.63 -27.23 -8.61
N GLY A 60 9.32 -27.51 -8.63
CA GLY A 60 8.67 -28.52 -7.81
C GLY A 60 8.52 -28.17 -6.32
N LYS A 61 8.79 -26.91 -5.92
CA LYS A 61 8.61 -26.40 -4.56
C LYS A 61 7.61 -25.25 -4.55
N PRO A 62 6.86 -25.03 -3.45
CA PRO A 62 6.00 -23.86 -3.31
C PRO A 62 6.81 -22.58 -3.58
N ARG A 63 6.27 -21.68 -4.43
CA ARG A 63 6.82 -20.35 -4.59
C ARG A 63 6.72 -19.59 -3.29
N THR A 64 7.76 -18.86 -2.94
CA THR A 64 7.75 -18.00 -1.76
C THR A 64 7.77 -16.52 -2.16
N ILE A 65 6.98 -15.73 -1.46
CA ILE A 65 6.89 -14.28 -1.62
C ILE A 65 7.59 -13.60 -0.44
N PRO A 66 8.51 -12.67 -0.69
CA PRO A 66 9.18 -11.92 0.38
C PRO A 66 8.29 -10.79 0.92
N ALA A 67 8.34 -10.57 2.23
CA ALA A 67 7.71 -9.44 2.89
C ALA A 67 8.57 -8.91 4.04
N PHE A 68 8.57 -7.60 4.23
CA PHE A 68 9.13 -7.00 5.44
C PHE A 68 8.07 -7.00 6.53
N TYR A 69 8.36 -7.66 7.64
CA TYR A 69 7.49 -7.74 8.79
C TYR A 69 7.99 -6.83 9.91
N TYR A 70 7.25 -5.78 10.17
CA TYR A 70 7.48 -4.85 11.28
C TYR A 70 6.57 -5.24 12.44
N ARG A 71 7.16 -5.63 13.56
CA ARG A 71 6.45 -6.11 14.75
C ARG A 71 6.50 -5.07 15.87
N PRO A 72 5.35 -4.71 16.51
CA PRO A 72 5.32 -3.88 17.70
C PRO A 72 6.05 -4.51 18.87
N ALA A 73 6.36 -3.71 19.89
CA ALA A 73 6.81 -4.22 21.19
C ALA A 73 5.64 -4.88 21.95
N GLY A 74 5.95 -5.95 22.71
CA GLY A 74 4.99 -6.67 23.55
C GLY A 74 4.62 -8.02 22.97
N ASP A 75 3.59 -8.65 23.56
CA ASP A 75 3.27 -10.07 23.29
C ASP A 75 2.20 -10.27 22.22
N GLY A 76 1.34 -9.27 21.95
CA GLY A 76 0.25 -9.39 20.99
C GLY A 76 -0.99 -10.11 21.58
N PRO A 77 -1.91 -10.67 20.76
CA PRO A 77 -1.89 -10.61 19.30
C PRO A 77 -2.17 -9.19 18.76
N PHE A 78 -1.35 -8.77 17.81
CA PHE A 78 -1.42 -7.42 17.24
C PHE A 78 -2.37 -7.35 16.03
N PRO A 79 -3.15 -6.26 15.87
CA PRO A 79 -3.78 -5.95 14.59
C PRO A 79 -2.71 -5.81 13.51
N VAL A 80 -3.10 -6.03 12.25
CA VAL A 80 -2.16 -6.03 11.11
C VAL A 80 -2.61 -5.05 10.05
N VAL A 81 -1.68 -4.29 9.49
CA VAL A 81 -1.85 -3.58 8.23
C VAL A 81 -0.91 -4.19 7.18
N ILE A 82 -1.47 -4.65 6.08
CA ILE A 82 -0.71 -5.03 4.89
C ILE A 82 -0.55 -3.77 4.04
N ASN A 83 0.68 -3.30 3.86
CA ASN A 83 0.97 -2.12 3.04
C ASN A 83 1.55 -2.54 1.69
N ILE A 84 0.81 -2.32 0.60
CA ILE A 84 1.12 -2.80 -0.75
C ILE A 84 1.65 -1.64 -1.58
N HIS A 85 2.85 -1.78 -2.13
CA HIS A 85 3.47 -0.75 -2.96
C HIS A 85 2.77 -0.57 -4.31
N GLY A 86 2.95 0.60 -4.89
CA GLY A 86 2.51 0.91 -6.26
C GLY A 86 3.48 0.38 -7.32
N GLY A 87 3.21 0.73 -8.55
CA GLY A 87 4.01 0.35 -9.71
C GLY A 87 3.13 -0.29 -10.77
N PRO A 88 3.02 -1.62 -10.88
CA PRO A 88 3.53 -2.72 -10.04
C PRO A 88 5.04 -2.96 -10.12
N GLU A 89 5.70 -2.59 -11.22
CA GLU A 89 7.14 -2.75 -11.44
C GLU A 89 7.98 -1.81 -10.54
N ALA A 90 7.76 -1.88 -9.22
CA ALA A 90 8.51 -1.23 -8.17
C ALA A 90 8.80 -2.25 -7.06
N GLN A 91 9.40 -1.83 -5.97
CA GLN A 91 9.59 -2.67 -4.78
C GLN A 91 9.52 -1.84 -3.50
N SER A 92 9.14 -2.50 -2.42
CA SER A 92 9.34 -2.00 -1.07
C SER A 92 10.74 -2.34 -0.59
N LEU A 93 11.38 -1.37 0.04
CA LEU A 93 12.67 -1.52 0.72
C LEU A 93 12.50 -1.18 2.21
N PRO A 94 13.37 -1.69 3.10
CA PRO A 94 13.31 -1.39 4.53
C PRO A 94 13.89 0.00 4.81
N SER A 95 13.33 1.02 4.18
CA SER A 95 13.67 2.43 4.38
C SER A 95 12.88 3.02 5.56
N PHE A 96 13.38 4.13 6.11
CA PHE A 96 12.67 4.85 7.16
C PHE A 96 11.29 5.31 6.69
N ASN A 97 10.27 4.96 7.46
CA ASN A 97 8.91 5.40 7.26
C ASN A 97 8.31 5.80 8.62
N PRO A 98 8.12 7.09 8.88
CA PRO A 98 7.61 7.57 10.18
C PRO A 98 6.19 7.05 10.47
N THR A 99 5.35 6.85 9.44
CA THR A 99 4.01 6.29 9.60
C THR A 99 4.05 4.84 10.09
N VAL A 100 4.98 4.03 9.57
CA VAL A 100 5.20 2.66 10.05
C VAL A 100 5.65 2.70 11.51
N GLN A 101 6.64 3.53 11.85
CA GLN A 101 7.12 3.63 13.24
C GLN A 101 6.01 4.10 14.21
N PHE A 102 5.18 5.05 13.79
CA PHE A 102 4.00 5.49 14.54
C PHE A 102 2.98 4.34 14.75
N MET A 103 2.67 3.58 13.70
CA MET A 103 1.76 2.43 13.81
C MET A 103 2.28 1.38 14.80
N LEU A 104 3.60 1.12 14.78
CA LEU A 104 4.21 0.14 15.69
C LEU A 104 4.19 0.61 17.13
N ASP A 105 4.51 1.88 17.37
CA ASP A 105 4.75 2.41 18.69
C ASP A 105 3.49 2.93 19.38
N GLU A 106 2.71 3.73 18.70
CA GLU A 106 1.52 4.36 19.28
C GLU A 106 0.27 3.48 19.12
N LEU A 107 0.03 2.94 17.92
CA LEU A 107 -1.18 2.17 17.64
C LEU A 107 -1.03 0.67 17.96
N LYS A 108 0.18 0.19 18.22
CA LYS A 108 0.48 -1.25 18.41
C LYS A 108 -0.03 -2.13 17.27
N VAL A 109 0.08 -1.62 16.04
CA VAL A 109 -0.31 -2.31 14.82
C VAL A 109 0.94 -2.88 14.14
N ALA A 110 0.94 -4.18 13.85
CA ALA A 110 1.97 -4.82 13.04
C ALA A 110 1.81 -4.41 11.57
N VAL A 111 2.93 -4.20 10.87
CA VAL A 111 2.91 -3.84 9.45
C VAL A 111 3.63 -4.89 8.62
N LEU A 112 2.95 -5.42 7.61
CA LEU A 112 3.52 -6.33 6.62
C LEU A 112 3.62 -5.62 5.27
N VAL A 113 4.80 -5.64 4.67
CA VAL A 113 5.08 -4.95 3.42
C VAL A 113 5.58 -5.97 2.40
N PRO A 114 4.65 -6.66 1.69
CA PRO A 114 5.02 -7.68 0.72
C PRO A 114 5.57 -7.07 -0.56
N ASN A 115 6.55 -7.76 -1.15
CA ASN A 115 6.94 -7.61 -2.55
C ASN A 115 6.31 -8.75 -3.35
N VAL A 116 5.02 -8.62 -3.67
CA VAL A 116 4.27 -9.61 -4.45
C VAL A 116 4.92 -9.84 -5.80
N ARG A 117 4.56 -10.93 -6.51
CA ARG A 117 5.00 -11.13 -7.91
C ARG A 117 4.71 -9.89 -8.75
N GLY A 118 5.56 -9.59 -9.74
CA GLY A 118 5.54 -8.32 -10.45
C GLY A 118 6.43 -7.24 -9.86
N SER A 119 6.90 -7.40 -8.60
CA SER A 119 7.83 -6.45 -7.98
C SER A 119 9.21 -6.49 -8.63
N ALA A 120 9.84 -5.31 -8.74
CA ALA A 120 11.22 -5.16 -9.19
C ALA A 120 12.23 -5.68 -8.14
N GLY A 121 13.49 -5.89 -8.57
CA GLY A 121 14.58 -6.27 -7.65
C GLY A 121 14.75 -7.77 -7.45
N TYR A 122 13.84 -8.60 -8.00
CA TYR A 122 13.85 -10.07 -7.87
C TYR A 122 14.11 -10.80 -9.20
N GLY A 123 14.59 -10.07 -10.21
CA GLY A 123 14.85 -10.58 -11.55
C GLY A 123 13.68 -10.42 -12.51
N LYS A 124 14.00 -10.56 -13.82
CA LYS A 124 13.06 -10.31 -14.91
C LYS A 124 11.87 -11.28 -14.88
N ASP A 125 12.13 -12.54 -14.57
CA ASP A 125 11.07 -13.57 -14.53
C ASP A 125 10.04 -13.24 -13.44
N TYR A 126 10.51 -12.83 -12.26
CA TYR A 126 9.62 -12.42 -11.17
C TYR A 126 8.81 -11.17 -11.53
N LEU A 127 9.44 -10.20 -12.20
CA LEU A 127 8.81 -8.95 -12.65
C LEU A 127 7.64 -9.20 -13.60
N GLN A 128 7.68 -10.26 -14.42
CA GLN A 128 6.68 -10.57 -15.44
C GLN A 128 5.57 -11.52 -14.97
N LEU A 129 5.63 -12.02 -13.72
CA LEU A 129 4.71 -13.03 -13.22
C LEU A 129 3.26 -12.55 -13.03
N ASP A 130 3.01 -11.25 -13.13
CA ASP A 130 1.66 -10.69 -13.03
C ASP A 130 1.26 -9.85 -14.26
N ASN A 131 2.00 -9.95 -15.39
CA ASN A 131 1.70 -9.16 -16.58
C ASN A 131 0.47 -9.68 -17.35
N GLY A 132 -0.31 -8.77 -17.91
CA GLY A 132 -1.45 -9.06 -18.78
C GLY A 132 -2.45 -10.02 -18.12
N MET A 133 -2.66 -11.18 -18.73
CA MET A 133 -3.62 -12.20 -18.26
C MET A 133 -3.36 -12.73 -16.83
N LEU A 134 -2.15 -12.54 -16.31
CA LEU A 134 -1.74 -12.99 -14.98
C LEU A 134 -1.96 -11.92 -13.89
N ARG A 135 -2.61 -10.79 -14.21
CA ARG A 135 -2.70 -9.63 -13.31
C ARG A 135 -3.24 -9.95 -11.92
N GLU A 136 -4.20 -10.86 -11.80
CA GLU A 136 -4.74 -11.24 -10.49
C GLU A 136 -3.85 -12.20 -9.69
N ASP A 137 -2.77 -12.73 -10.26
CA ASP A 137 -1.89 -13.62 -9.51
C ASP A 137 -1.15 -12.89 -8.39
N SER A 138 -0.88 -11.59 -8.54
CA SER A 138 -0.37 -10.76 -7.44
C SER A 138 -1.39 -10.57 -6.31
N VAL A 139 -2.68 -10.54 -6.62
CA VAL A 139 -3.76 -10.49 -5.61
C VAL A 139 -3.86 -11.81 -4.84
N LYS A 140 -3.63 -12.94 -5.50
CA LYS A 140 -3.57 -14.26 -4.83
C LYS A 140 -2.41 -14.35 -3.84
N ASP A 141 -1.30 -13.65 -4.10
CA ASP A 141 -0.20 -13.55 -3.13
C ASP A 141 -0.63 -12.84 -1.84
N ILE A 142 -1.56 -11.88 -1.90
CA ILE A 142 -2.15 -11.28 -0.69
C ILE A 142 -3.03 -12.29 0.06
N GLY A 143 -3.81 -13.12 -0.67
CA GLY A 143 -4.55 -14.22 -0.06
C GLY A 143 -3.64 -15.19 0.70
N ALA A 144 -2.51 -15.56 0.10
CA ALA A 144 -1.50 -16.40 0.76
C ALA A 144 -0.85 -15.71 1.98
N LEU A 145 -0.66 -14.37 1.92
CA LEU A 145 -0.18 -13.60 3.09
C LEU A 145 -1.20 -13.62 4.23
N LEU A 146 -2.49 -13.52 3.94
CA LEU A 146 -3.55 -13.67 4.95
C LEU A 146 -3.50 -15.06 5.60
N ASP A 147 -3.22 -16.12 4.82
CA ASP A 147 -3.05 -17.48 5.37
C ASP A 147 -1.81 -17.59 6.26
N TRP A 148 -0.73 -16.90 5.88
CA TRP A 148 0.47 -16.82 6.72
C TRP A 148 0.20 -16.08 8.03
N ILE A 149 -0.49 -14.92 8.00
CA ILE A 149 -0.88 -14.15 9.19
C ILE A 149 -1.68 -15.03 10.17
N ALA A 150 -2.62 -15.81 9.67
CA ALA A 150 -3.45 -16.69 10.50
C ALA A 150 -2.66 -17.79 11.25
N LYS A 151 -1.43 -18.06 10.83
CA LYS A 151 -0.53 -19.04 11.46
C LYS A 151 0.42 -18.40 12.47
N GLN A 152 0.44 -17.07 12.59
CA GLN A 152 1.32 -16.35 13.52
C GLN A 152 0.56 -16.08 14.83
N PRO A 153 0.97 -16.68 15.97
CA PRO A 153 0.24 -16.52 17.23
C PRO A 153 0.26 -15.09 17.78
N GLU A 154 1.25 -14.29 17.39
CA GLU A 154 1.39 -12.90 17.79
C GLU A 154 0.59 -11.92 16.93
N LEU A 155 -0.10 -12.39 15.87
CA LEU A 155 -0.91 -11.56 14.97
C LEU A 155 -2.39 -11.91 15.08
N ASP A 156 -3.25 -10.92 15.04
CA ASP A 156 -4.70 -11.10 15.05
C ASP A 156 -5.26 -11.15 13.63
N ALA A 157 -5.49 -12.36 13.13
CA ALA A 157 -6.05 -12.58 11.79
C ALA A 157 -7.49 -12.03 11.61
N ASN A 158 -8.18 -11.68 12.71
CA ASN A 158 -9.51 -11.06 12.66
C ASN A 158 -9.45 -9.52 12.60
N ARG A 159 -8.25 -8.93 12.73
CA ARG A 159 -8.04 -7.48 12.68
C ARG A 159 -6.98 -7.13 11.64
N VAL A 160 -7.24 -7.46 10.37
CA VAL A 160 -6.36 -7.17 9.25
C VAL A 160 -6.94 -6.05 8.38
N GLY A 161 -6.16 -4.99 8.19
CA GLY A 161 -6.41 -3.94 7.21
C GLY A 161 -5.44 -4.04 6.03
N VAL A 162 -5.85 -3.50 4.88
CA VAL A 162 -5.00 -3.39 3.69
C VAL A 162 -4.85 -1.92 3.29
N SER A 163 -3.64 -1.52 2.93
CA SER A 163 -3.31 -0.15 2.53
C SER A 163 -2.42 -0.16 1.29
N GLY A 164 -2.60 0.81 0.40
CA GLY A 164 -1.74 0.93 -0.76
C GLY A 164 -2.04 2.15 -1.60
N GLY A 165 -1.05 2.56 -2.40
CA GLY A 165 -1.17 3.70 -3.28
C GLY A 165 -0.97 3.33 -4.76
N SER A 166 -1.67 4.06 -5.65
CA SER A 166 -1.55 3.85 -7.10
C SER A 166 -1.96 2.43 -7.49
N TYR A 167 -1.08 1.65 -8.11
CA TYR A 167 -1.33 0.21 -8.32
C TYR A 167 -1.56 -0.53 -6.98
N GLY A 168 -0.89 -0.12 -5.89
CA GLY A 168 -1.18 -0.65 -4.55
C GLY A 168 -2.62 -0.36 -4.10
N GLY A 169 -3.21 0.75 -4.53
CA GLY A 169 -4.63 1.05 -4.32
C GLY A 169 -5.55 0.08 -5.09
N TYR A 170 -5.23 -0.24 -6.35
CA TYR A 170 -5.90 -1.34 -7.05
C TYR A 170 -5.82 -2.64 -6.25
N MET A 171 -4.62 -2.99 -5.76
CA MET A 171 -4.41 -4.19 -4.96
C MET A 171 -5.25 -4.20 -3.68
N VAL A 172 -5.43 -3.03 -3.03
CA VAL A 172 -6.33 -2.88 -1.88
C VAL A 172 -7.77 -3.21 -2.28
N LEU A 173 -8.27 -2.55 -3.31
CA LEU A 173 -9.65 -2.75 -3.77
C LEU A 173 -9.89 -4.20 -4.24
N ALA A 174 -8.97 -4.77 -5.03
CA ALA A 174 -9.05 -6.16 -5.47
C ALA A 174 -8.98 -7.15 -4.30
N SER A 175 -8.12 -6.90 -3.31
CA SER A 175 -8.07 -7.74 -2.09
C SER A 175 -9.39 -7.68 -1.32
N MET A 176 -10.01 -6.50 -1.22
CA MET A 176 -11.32 -6.35 -0.58
C MET A 176 -12.45 -7.05 -1.33
N THR A 177 -12.39 -7.17 -2.66
CA THR A 177 -13.38 -7.93 -3.43
C THR A 177 -13.20 -9.44 -3.32
N HIS A 178 -11.96 -9.92 -3.18
CA HIS A 178 -11.67 -11.36 -3.11
C HIS A 178 -11.65 -11.93 -1.68
N TYR A 179 -11.24 -11.12 -0.69
CA TYR A 179 -10.99 -11.57 0.70
C TYR A 179 -11.74 -10.72 1.72
N ASN A 180 -12.91 -10.20 1.36
CA ASN A 180 -13.65 -9.24 2.17
C ASN A 180 -13.99 -9.75 3.58
N GLU A 181 -14.23 -11.04 3.75
CA GLU A 181 -14.50 -11.65 5.07
C GLU A 181 -13.29 -11.65 6.01
N ARG A 182 -12.09 -11.51 5.46
CA ARG A 182 -10.81 -11.54 6.19
C ARG A 182 -10.21 -10.16 6.38
N ILE A 183 -10.72 -9.14 5.66
CA ILE A 183 -10.20 -7.76 5.68
C ILE A 183 -11.22 -6.87 6.38
N ARG A 184 -10.79 -6.13 7.39
CA ARG A 184 -11.64 -5.27 8.22
C ARG A 184 -11.66 -3.82 7.79
N ALA A 185 -10.68 -3.38 7.03
CA ALA A 185 -10.59 -2.02 6.51
C ALA A 185 -9.69 -1.97 5.27
N GLY A 186 -10.03 -1.11 4.32
CA GLY A 186 -9.19 -0.79 3.16
C GLY A 186 -8.81 0.68 3.15
N ILE A 187 -7.57 0.97 2.78
CA ILE A 187 -7.04 2.32 2.61
C ILE A 187 -6.49 2.44 1.21
N ASP A 188 -7.26 3.04 0.33
CA ASP A 188 -6.94 3.27 -1.07
C ASP A 188 -6.46 4.71 -1.27
N VAL A 189 -5.22 4.88 -1.71
CA VAL A 189 -4.63 6.19 -2.01
C VAL A 189 -4.32 6.27 -3.50
N VAL A 190 -5.00 7.15 -4.22
CA VAL A 190 -4.82 7.40 -5.66
C VAL A 190 -4.87 6.10 -6.49
N GLY A 191 -5.76 5.17 -6.13
CA GLY A 191 -5.81 3.83 -6.71
C GLY A 191 -6.64 3.72 -7.98
N ILE A 192 -6.42 2.62 -8.71
CA ILE A 192 -7.13 2.27 -9.93
C ILE A 192 -8.33 1.41 -9.57
N SER A 193 -9.54 1.83 -9.93
CA SER A 193 -10.76 1.07 -9.68
C SER A 193 -11.25 0.28 -10.88
N ASP A 194 -10.90 0.74 -12.09
CA ASP A 194 -11.22 0.08 -13.35
C ASP A 194 -10.12 0.28 -14.39
N PHE A 195 -9.57 -0.80 -14.93
CA PHE A 195 -8.47 -0.73 -15.89
C PHE A 195 -8.88 -0.11 -17.22
N GLY A 196 -10.12 -0.32 -17.64
CA GLY A 196 -10.64 0.25 -18.89
C GLY A 196 -10.75 1.77 -18.82
N THR A 197 -11.40 2.29 -17.79
CA THR A 197 -11.54 3.75 -17.57
C THR A 197 -10.19 4.40 -17.26
N PHE A 198 -9.34 3.72 -16.51
CA PHE A 198 -7.98 4.18 -16.23
C PHE A 198 -7.16 4.36 -17.52
N LEU A 199 -7.11 3.34 -18.41
CA LEU A 199 -6.35 3.44 -19.66
C LEU A 199 -6.96 4.45 -20.64
N ALA A 200 -8.29 4.63 -20.62
CA ALA A 200 -8.95 5.63 -21.44
C ALA A 200 -8.60 7.07 -21.00
N ASN A 201 -8.43 7.32 -19.71
CA ASN A 201 -8.36 8.65 -19.12
C ASN A 201 -6.97 9.04 -18.56
N THR A 202 -6.02 8.09 -18.42
CA THR A 202 -4.63 8.44 -18.05
C THR A 202 -3.95 9.24 -19.16
N GLU A 203 -2.96 10.04 -18.81
CA GLU A 203 -2.22 10.86 -19.77
C GLU A 203 -1.64 10.02 -20.92
N SER A 204 -1.74 10.54 -22.13
CA SER A 204 -1.44 9.79 -23.37
C SER A 204 -0.02 9.22 -23.40
N TYR A 205 0.95 9.95 -22.90
CA TYR A 205 2.37 9.54 -22.87
C TYR A 205 2.62 8.32 -21.98
N ARG A 206 1.67 8.00 -21.06
CA ARG A 206 1.77 6.86 -20.14
C ARG A 206 1.07 5.61 -20.66
N ARG A 207 0.10 5.79 -21.54
CA ARG A 207 -0.87 4.75 -21.92
C ARG A 207 -0.22 3.51 -22.52
N ASP A 208 0.67 3.69 -23.48
CA ASP A 208 1.32 2.55 -24.16
C ASP A 208 2.27 1.80 -23.23
N LEU A 209 2.95 2.50 -22.31
CA LEU A 209 3.74 1.87 -21.26
C LEU A 209 2.86 0.97 -20.37
N ARG A 210 1.69 1.48 -19.99
CA ARG A 210 0.74 0.73 -19.15
C ARG A 210 0.09 -0.45 -19.89
N ARG A 211 -0.15 -0.32 -21.19
CA ARG A 211 -0.61 -1.43 -22.02
C ARG A 211 0.38 -2.57 -22.09
N ALA A 212 1.68 -2.27 -22.13
CA ALA A 212 2.72 -3.31 -22.12
C ALA A 212 2.72 -4.15 -20.83
N GLU A 213 2.40 -3.51 -19.72
CA GLU A 213 2.42 -4.09 -18.37
C GLU A 213 1.06 -4.69 -17.99
N TYR A 214 -0.02 -3.93 -18.09
CA TYR A 214 -1.36 -4.38 -17.67
C TYR A 214 -2.06 -5.23 -18.72
N GLY A 215 -1.74 -5.01 -19.97
CA GLY A 215 -2.42 -5.57 -21.14
C GLY A 215 -3.08 -4.47 -21.98
N ASP A 216 -3.27 -4.76 -23.25
CA ASP A 216 -3.84 -3.83 -24.23
C ASP A 216 -5.35 -4.03 -24.32
N GLU A 217 -6.13 -3.09 -23.81
CA GLU A 217 -7.60 -3.10 -23.77
C GLU A 217 -8.25 -3.16 -25.15
N ARG A 218 -7.49 -2.87 -26.22
CA ARG A 218 -7.97 -3.00 -27.61
C ARG A 218 -8.09 -4.44 -28.07
N LYS A 219 -7.47 -5.38 -27.33
CA LYS A 219 -7.60 -6.82 -27.56
C LYS A 219 -8.82 -7.34 -26.79
N PRO A 220 -9.75 -8.05 -27.46
CA PRO A 220 -11.00 -8.50 -26.82
C PRO A 220 -10.79 -9.33 -25.56
N GLU A 221 -9.78 -10.21 -25.54
CA GLU A 221 -9.48 -11.05 -24.39
C GLU A 221 -8.99 -10.24 -23.17
N ILE A 222 -8.26 -9.14 -23.41
CA ILE A 222 -7.80 -8.23 -22.34
C ILE A 222 -8.95 -7.35 -21.87
N ALA A 223 -9.79 -6.85 -22.78
CA ALA A 223 -10.99 -6.09 -22.39
C ALA A 223 -11.90 -6.93 -21.48
N GLN A 224 -12.14 -8.20 -21.81
CA GLN A 224 -12.91 -9.12 -20.97
C GLN A 224 -12.22 -9.41 -19.63
N LEU A 225 -10.88 -9.52 -19.63
CA LEU A 225 -10.12 -9.64 -18.39
C LEU A 225 -10.37 -8.41 -17.50
N PHE A 226 -10.20 -7.21 -18.04
CA PHE A 226 -10.35 -5.97 -17.28
C PHE A 226 -11.76 -5.81 -16.70
N GLU A 227 -12.79 -6.15 -17.47
CA GLU A 227 -14.17 -6.14 -16.98
C GLU A 227 -14.34 -7.11 -15.78
N ARG A 228 -13.74 -8.29 -15.85
CA ARG A 228 -13.82 -9.29 -14.78
C ARG A 228 -13.06 -8.89 -13.52
N ILE A 229 -11.81 -8.35 -13.68
CA ILE A 229 -10.90 -8.10 -12.54
C ILE A 229 -10.99 -6.69 -11.95
N SER A 230 -11.66 -5.75 -12.64
CA SER A 230 -11.78 -4.38 -12.13
C SER A 230 -12.62 -4.34 -10.87
N PRO A 231 -12.09 -3.78 -9.78
CA PRO A 231 -12.81 -3.70 -8.50
C PRO A 231 -14.14 -2.98 -8.60
N LEU A 232 -14.27 -1.99 -9.49
CA LEU A 232 -15.50 -1.26 -9.72
C LEU A 232 -16.66 -2.19 -10.10
N ASN A 233 -16.40 -3.17 -10.97
CA ASN A 233 -17.40 -4.13 -11.45
C ASN A 233 -17.74 -5.22 -10.40
N ASN A 234 -16.98 -5.26 -9.31
CA ASN A 234 -17.13 -6.19 -8.19
C ASN A 234 -17.33 -5.44 -6.85
N ALA A 235 -17.72 -4.17 -6.91
CA ALA A 235 -17.82 -3.29 -5.74
C ALA A 235 -18.89 -3.74 -4.72
N ASP A 236 -19.85 -4.54 -5.15
CA ASP A 236 -20.86 -5.19 -4.30
C ASP A 236 -20.26 -6.16 -3.28
N ARG A 237 -19.04 -6.67 -3.55
CA ARG A 237 -18.30 -7.54 -2.64
C ARG A 237 -17.53 -6.79 -1.58
N ILE A 238 -17.34 -5.48 -1.71
CA ILE A 238 -16.65 -4.64 -0.71
C ILE A 238 -17.65 -4.33 0.40
N THR A 239 -17.57 -5.07 1.50
CA THR A 239 -18.47 -4.92 2.66
C THR A 239 -17.76 -4.33 3.88
N ALA A 240 -16.42 -4.34 3.92
CA ALA A 240 -15.66 -3.67 4.95
C ALA A 240 -15.51 -2.16 4.65
N PRO A 241 -15.31 -1.34 5.68
CA PRO A 241 -15.10 0.09 5.53
C PRO A 241 -13.91 0.44 4.64
N LEU A 242 -14.09 1.45 3.80
CA LEU A 242 -13.11 1.91 2.85
C LEU A 242 -12.75 3.38 3.10
N PHE A 243 -11.45 3.67 3.15
CA PHE A 243 -10.89 5.02 3.14
C PHE A 243 -10.27 5.27 1.77
N VAL A 244 -10.71 6.32 1.07
CA VAL A 244 -10.19 6.72 -0.24
C VAL A 244 -9.63 8.12 -0.16
N ALA A 245 -8.40 8.32 -0.62
CA ALA A 245 -7.77 9.62 -0.72
C ALA A 245 -7.23 9.87 -2.13
N GLN A 246 -7.55 11.03 -2.71
CA GLN A 246 -7.25 11.33 -4.10
C GLN A 246 -6.85 12.80 -4.30
N GLY A 247 -5.85 13.05 -5.16
CA GLY A 247 -5.54 14.38 -5.68
C GLY A 247 -6.33 14.63 -6.98
N LYS A 248 -6.96 15.80 -7.09
CA LYS A 248 -7.79 16.14 -8.26
C LYS A 248 -6.96 16.36 -9.52
N ASN A 249 -5.71 16.81 -9.36
CA ASN A 249 -4.80 17.11 -10.45
C ASN A 249 -3.84 15.93 -10.75
N ASP A 250 -4.24 14.71 -10.42
CA ASP A 250 -3.44 13.51 -10.65
C ASP A 250 -3.35 13.20 -12.16
N PRO A 251 -2.13 13.29 -12.77
CA PRO A 251 -1.94 13.01 -14.19
C PRO A 251 -1.76 11.51 -14.47
N ARG A 252 -1.60 10.69 -13.43
CA ARG A 252 -1.33 9.25 -13.54
C ARG A 252 -2.61 8.44 -13.39
N VAL A 253 -3.28 8.61 -12.27
CA VAL A 253 -4.57 7.97 -11.98
C VAL A 253 -5.62 9.08 -11.87
N PRO A 254 -6.49 9.22 -12.87
CA PRO A 254 -7.52 10.25 -12.86
C PRO A 254 -8.40 10.17 -11.61
N TYR A 255 -8.76 11.31 -11.04
CA TYR A 255 -9.57 11.35 -9.81
C TYR A 255 -10.96 10.69 -9.98
N THR A 256 -11.39 10.53 -11.22
CA THR A 256 -12.63 9.81 -11.56
C THR A 256 -12.59 8.34 -11.14
N GLU A 257 -11.40 7.73 -11.05
CA GLU A 257 -11.22 6.36 -10.53
C GLU A 257 -11.68 6.28 -9.07
N ALA A 258 -11.29 7.26 -8.25
CA ALA A 258 -11.73 7.35 -6.87
C ALA A 258 -13.24 7.65 -6.76
N GLU A 259 -13.76 8.60 -7.55
CA GLU A 259 -15.19 8.96 -7.52
C GLU A 259 -16.11 7.79 -7.87
N GLN A 260 -15.77 7.01 -8.90
CA GLN A 260 -16.60 5.90 -9.33
C GLN A 260 -16.65 4.77 -8.30
N ILE A 261 -15.53 4.41 -7.68
CA ILE A 261 -15.51 3.36 -6.63
C ILE A 261 -16.23 3.83 -5.35
N VAL A 262 -16.01 5.08 -4.94
CA VAL A 262 -16.71 5.67 -3.79
C VAL A 262 -18.23 5.66 -4.00
N LYS A 263 -18.68 6.06 -5.20
CA LYS A 263 -20.10 6.04 -5.56
C LYS A 263 -20.68 4.63 -5.54
N ALA A 264 -19.97 3.65 -6.10
CA ALA A 264 -20.42 2.26 -6.16
C ALA A 264 -20.53 1.65 -4.76
N VAL A 265 -19.47 1.76 -3.94
CA VAL A 265 -19.47 1.18 -2.59
C VAL A 265 -20.50 1.84 -1.67
N ARG A 266 -20.66 3.17 -1.73
CA ARG A 266 -21.74 3.88 -1.01
C ARG A 266 -23.12 3.48 -1.51
N GLY A 267 -23.28 3.29 -2.83
CA GLY A 267 -24.53 2.80 -3.43
C GLY A 267 -24.96 1.42 -2.93
N ASN A 268 -23.99 0.60 -2.52
CA ASN A 268 -24.21 -0.71 -1.89
C ASN A 268 -24.44 -0.60 -0.36
N GLY A 269 -24.56 0.60 0.19
CA GLY A 269 -24.83 0.83 1.62
C GLY A 269 -23.60 0.71 2.52
N GLN A 270 -22.39 0.64 1.96
CA GLN A 270 -21.17 0.49 2.75
C GLN A 270 -20.51 1.83 3.10
N PRO A 271 -19.90 1.95 4.29
CA PRO A 271 -19.29 3.20 4.73
C PRO A 271 -17.98 3.48 3.96
N VAL A 272 -17.88 4.69 3.39
CA VAL A 272 -16.67 5.16 2.71
C VAL A 272 -16.28 6.54 3.22
N TRP A 273 -15.04 6.66 3.69
CA TRP A 273 -14.39 7.95 3.94
C TRP A 273 -13.70 8.40 2.66
N TYR A 274 -14.03 9.58 2.16
CA TYR A 274 -13.45 10.11 0.93
C TYR A 274 -12.81 11.46 1.15
N LEU A 275 -11.52 11.57 0.82
CA LEU A 275 -10.75 12.80 0.82
C LEU A 275 -10.33 13.14 -0.61
N LEU A 276 -10.88 14.22 -1.16
CA LEU A 276 -10.43 14.80 -2.41
C LEU A 276 -9.66 16.09 -2.11
N PHE A 277 -8.40 16.15 -2.55
CA PHE A 277 -7.54 17.33 -2.46
C PHE A 277 -7.51 18.04 -3.81
N THR A 278 -8.07 19.24 -3.88
CA THR A 278 -8.32 19.98 -5.13
C THR A 278 -7.06 20.49 -5.81
N ASP A 279 -5.98 20.62 -5.07
CA ASP A 279 -4.69 21.20 -5.45
C ASP A 279 -3.52 20.18 -5.44
N GLU A 280 -3.81 18.91 -5.14
CA GLU A 280 -2.82 17.84 -5.12
C GLU A 280 -2.88 16.95 -6.37
N GLY A 281 -1.76 16.24 -6.64
CA GLY A 281 -1.57 15.30 -7.75
C GLY A 281 -1.53 13.84 -7.30
N HIS A 282 -0.57 13.08 -7.85
CA HIS A 282 -0.36 11.63 -7.54
C HIS A 282 0.35 11.40 -6.20
N GLY A 283 0.12 12.26 -5.25
CA GLY A 283 0.67 12.26 -3.90
C GLY A 283 0.34 13.59 -3.25
N PHE A 284 0.53 13.68 -1.95
CA PHE A 284 0.17 14.87 -1.18
C PHE A 284 1.45 15.60 -0.76
N SER A 285 1.82 16.64 -1.50
CA SER A 285 3.04 17.42 -1.30
C SER A 285 2.84 18.60 -0.36
N ASN A 286 1.65 19.18 -0.36
CA ASN A 286 1.30 20.28 0.52
C ASN A 286 1.23 19.78 1.97
N GLU A 287 1.84 20.54 2.90
CA GLU A 287 1.89 20.20 4.31
C GLU A 287 0.49 20.05 4.93
N GLN A 288 -0.42 20.98 4.63
CA GLN A 288 -1.78 20.95 5.15
C GLN A 288 -2.58 19.75 4.62
N ALA A 289 -2.38 19.38 3.35
CA ALA A 289 -2.98 18.18 2.77
C ALA A 289 -2.46 16.91 3.47
N ARG A 290 -1.14 16.82 3.71
CA ARG A 290 -0.54 15.69 4.45
C ARG A 290 -1.06 15.61 5.89
N LEU A 291 -1.09 16.72 6.61
CA LEU A 291 -1.61 16.76 7.99
C LEU A 291 -3.09 16.32 8.03
N ARG A 292 -3.91 16.80 7.09
CA ARG A 292 -5.30 16.39 6.98
C ARG A 292 -5.44 14.91 6.66
N PHE A 293 -4.63 14.39 5.72
CA PHE A 293 -4.61 12.97 5.37
C PHE A 293 -4.28 12.11 6.57
N TYR A 294 -3.16 12.36 7.26
CA TYR A 294 -2.73 11.54 8.39
C TYR A 294 -3.67 11.59 9.58
N ARG A 295 -4.22 12.77 9.92
CA ARG A 295 -5.24 12.88 10.97
C ARG A 295 -6.50 12.09 10.66
N ARG A 296 -6.94 12.06 9.41
CA ARG A 296 -8.10 11.27 8.99
C ARG A 296 -7.80 9.78 8.92
N LEU A 297 -6.59 9.43 8.50
CA LEU A 297 -6.13 8.04 8.50
C LEU A 297 -6.04 7.48 9.93
N GLU A 298 -5.45 8.23 10.85
CA GLU A 298 -5.40 7.88 12.26
C GLU A 298 -6.80 7.67 12.84
N ALA A 299 -7.70 8.64 12.67
CA ALA A 299 -9.08 8.53 13.13
C ALA A 299 -9.82 7.32 12.51
N PHE A 300 -9.57 7.00 11.24
CA PHE A 300 -10.15 5.82 10.60
C PHE A 300 -9.61 4.52 11.19
N LEU A 301 -8.31 4.43 11.42
CA LEU A 301 -7.66 3.24 12.00
C LEU A 301 -8.05 3.05 13.46
N ASP A 302 -8.05 4.11 14.26
CA ASP A 302 -8.43 4.07 15.68
C ASP A 302 -9.88 3.63 15.84
N HIS A 303 -10.79 4.24 15.09
CA HIS A 303 -12.20 3.84 15.08
C HIS A 303 -12.40 2.35 14.74
N ARG A 304 -11.55 1.77 13.88
CA ARG A 304 -11.61 0.35 13.50
C ARG A 304 -10.90 -0.58 14.46
N ALA A 305 -9.85 -0.10 15.11
CA ALA A 305 -9.14 -0.86 16.14
C ALA A 305 -9.95 -0.99 17.43
N THR A 306 -10.69 0.07 17.80
CA THR A 306 -11.47 0.13 19.06
C THR A 306 -12.87 -0.46 18.94
N GLY A 307 -13.41 -0.61 17.72
CA GLY A 307 -14.75 -1.17 17.50
C GLY A 307 -15.90 -0.23 17.88
N ASP A 308 -15.63 1.06 18.05
CA ASP A 308 -16.62 2.05 18.46
C ASP A 308 -17.43 2.55 17.26
N GLU A 309 -18.57 1.93 16.98
CA GLU A 309 -19.47 2.30 15.87
C GLU A 309 -20.28 3.59 16.09
N ALA A 310 -20.25 4.16 17.29
CA ALA A 310 -21.19 5.23 17.71
C ALA A 310 -20.90 6.61 17.09
N GLU A 311 -19.70 6.89 16.55
CA GLU A 311 -19.33 8.21 16.00
C GLU A 311 -19.48 8.35 14.47
N PHE A 312 -19.75 7.30 13.73
CA PHE A 312 -19.81 7.31 12.27
C PHE A 312 -20.86 8.27 11.69
N GLY A 313 -21.94 8.50 12.41
CA GLY A 313 -23.07 9.34 11.97
C GLY A 313 -22.88 10.83 12.13
N ARG A 314 -21.96 11.29 12.99
CA ARG A 314 -21.87 12.72 13.38
C ARG A 314 -20.88 13.55 12.57
N HIS A 315 -19.88 12.96 11.94
CA HIS A 315 -18.86 13.70 11.19
C HIS A 315 -19.11 13.82 9.68
N SER A 316 -20.04 13.05 9.10
CA SER A 316 -20.40 13.16 7.68
C SER A 316 -21.32 14.36 7.37
N ALA A 317 -21.86 15.05 8.37
CA ALA A 317 -22.85 16.12 8.20
C ALA A 317 -22.25 17.55 8.10
N HIS A 318 -20.94 17.74 8.33
CA HIS A 318 -20.37 19.09 8.46
C HIS A 318 -19.37 19.53 7.40
N HIS A 319 -19.18 18.80 6.32
CA HIS A 319 -18.38 19.29 5.19
C HIS A 319 -19.05 18.93 3.85
N ARG A 320 -20.00 19.79 3.45
CA ARG A 320 -20.39 20.01 2.06
C ARG A 320 -19.49 21.06 1.45
#